data_da620e2470e227bbd2b26a9eb18ceb40
#
_entry.id   da620e2470e227bbd2b26a9eb18ceb40
#
_cell.length_a   1.000
_cell.length_b   1.000
_cell.length_c   1.000
_cell.angle_alpha   90.00
_cell.angle_beta   90.00
_cell.angle_gamma   90.00
#
_symmetry.space_group_name_H-M   'P 1'
#
loop_
_entity.id
_entity.type
_entity.pdbx_description
1 polymer ?
#
loop_
_entity_poly.entity_id
_entity_poly.type
_entity_poly.pdbx_seq_one_letter_code
_entity_poly.pdbx_strand_id
1 'polypeptide(L)'
;GAPTNPDPNKLEIETTTNSKISLGNSSTGMYLINASKINNLGGQITSDKGATKNVGIYAINGQDSVAANNKTLTMTTATNITLGNGSVGLYSKGQSSTIRNTVTNTGNITVGDKITGSPAVAIYAENTNLKTNSTVRVGKNGIAFFGKNSTIEAKGNVNFQNKGVLAYLENSKFVSHLTNLGSTQNTMLYLKNSSAQLDGAGTKVDLKVADGYTGAYIEGNSKLTGVKTIELGKDSTGLFLKNANFTSEAEKIVGTKAKARGILATDSNLINNSKINLSGAESVGIYSNANSSKTVVNSGELTLSGKQTLGVFLRGGQSFENKANINIADSADGKNPTIGIYTAEGTSNIKHTSGTIEVGQKSIGIYSKTSSNVEVSAGKIHVKDQGIGIYKQNGKVSIKGILDIDKHTATVKDSEPTGVYAVNGAQVDDQASKISIGAKSYGFILNNTDSTKTN
;
A
#
# COMPACT_ATOMS: atom_id res chain seq x y z
N GLY A 1 33.85 -1.27 -45.88
CA GLY A 1 35.06 -0.65 -45.36
C GLY A 1 35.53 -1.43 -44.16
N ALA A 2 36.80 -1.82 -44.10
CA ALA A 2 37.38 -2.48 -42.93
C ALA A 2 37.26 -1.55 -41.70
N PRO A 3 36.95 -2.09 -40.52
CA PRO A 3 36.88 -1.27 -39.33
C PRO A 3 38.26 -0.70 -39.01
N THR A 4 38.34 0.59 -38.93
CA THR A 4 39.53 1.30 -38.49
C THR A 4 39.80 0.94 -37.05
N ASN A 5 40.90 0.22 -36.81
CA ASN A 5 41.60 -0.04 -35.59
C ASN A 5 40.71 -0.10 -34.31
N PRO A 6 40.24 -1.27 -33.87
CA PRO A 6 39.39 -1.35 -32.69
C PRO A 6 40.20 -0.90 -31.49
N ASP A 7 39.63 0.02 -30.68
CA ASP A 7 40.15 0.38 -29.40
C ASP A 7 40.23 -0.88 -28.55
N PRO A 8 41.42 -1.35 -28.12
CA PRO A 8 41.59 -2.62 -27.41
C PRO A 8 40.89 -2.61 -26.04
N ASN A 9 40.38 -1.46 -25.59
CA ASN A 9 39.65 -1.30 -24.35
C ASN A 9 38.11 -1.28 -24.53
N LYS A 10 37.64 -1.52 -25.74
CA LYS A 10 36.22 -1.39 -26.12
C LYS A 10 35.67 -2.74 -26.58
N LEU A 11 34.84 -3.37 -25.74
CA LEU A 11 34.04 -4.52 -26.19
C LEU A 11 32.74 -3.99 -26.80
N GLU A 12 32.58 -4.11 -28.11
CA GLU A 12 31.35 -3.78 -28.79
C GLU A 12 30.71 -5.05 -29.36
N ILE A 13 29.46 -5.28 -29.04
CA ILE A 13 28.65 -6.35 -29.63
C ILE A 13 27.46 -5.68 -30.33
N GLU A 14 27.29 -5.99 -31.60
CA GLU A 14 26.13 -5.60 -32.38
C GLU A 14 25.44 -6.86 -32.94
N THR A 15 24.14 -6.96 -32.74
CA THR A 15 23.33 -8.03 -33.30
C THR A 15 22.25 -7.43 -34.21
N THR A 16 21.97 -8.09 -35.31
CA THR A 16 20.96 -7.64 -36.28
C THR A 16 19.57 -8.10 -35.90
N THR A 17 18.54 -7.52 -36.49
CA THR A 17 17.13 -7.92 -36.30
C THR A 17 16.85 -9.39 -36.68
N ASN A 18 17.70 -10.00 -37.49
CA ASN A 18 17.56 -11.38 -37.96
C ASN A 18 18.29 -12.39 -37.05
N SER A 19 19.07 -11.95 -36.08
CA SER A 19 19.77 -12.82 -35.15
C SER A 19 18.77 -13.61 -34.26
N LYS A 20 18.99 -14.92 -34.17
CA LYS A 20 18.15 -15.82 -33.37
C LYS A 20 19.04 -16.66 -32.45
N ILE A 21 18.69 -16.69 -31.15
CA ILE A 21 19.33 -17.52 -30.14
C ILE A 21 18.25 -18.41 -29.52
N SER A 22 18.44 -19.71 -29.54
CA SER A 22 17.55 -20.69 -28.92
C SER A 22 18.25 -21.32 -27.71
N LEU A 23 17.52 -21.42 -26.59
CA LEU A 23 18.07 -21.80 -25.30
C LEU A 23 17.46 -23.11 -24.79
N GLY A 24 18.32 -24.09 -24.52
CA GLY A 24 17.98 -25.26 -23.74
C GLY A 24 17.76 -24.91 -22.27
N ASN A 25 17.56 -25.90 -21.41
CA ASN A 25 17.40 -25.70 -19.97
C ASN A 25 18.60 -24.99 -19.32
N SER A 26 18.33 -24.10 -18.37
CA SER A 26 19.34 -23.43 -17.54
C SER A 26 20.46 -22.75 -18.34
N SER A 27 20.09 -22.14 -19.46
CA SER A 27 21.01 -21.51 -20.41
C SER A 27 20.90 -19.98 -20.38
N THR A 28 21.99 -19.31 -20.77
CA THR A 28 22.05 -17.84 -20.91
C THR A 28 22.29 -17.48 -22.37
N GLY A 29 21.44 -16.59 -22.90
CA GLY A 29 21.53 -16.17 -24.28
C GLY A 29 22.74 -15.26 -24.55
N MET A 30 22.87 -14.20 -23.77
CA MET A 30 24.03 -13.30 -23.81
C MET A 30 24.58 -13.10 -22.43
N TYR A 31 25.88 -13.30 -22.25
CA TYR A 31 26.61 -13.12 -21.01
C TYR A 31 27.65 -12.02 -21.16
N LEU A 32 27.41 -10.86 -20.55
CA LEU A 32 28.21 -9.65 -20.69
C LEU A 32 28.88 -9.34 -19.37
N ILE A 33 30.20 -9.44 -19.29
CA ILE A 33 31.00 -9.15 -18.09
C ILE A 33 31.89 -7.94 -18.34
N ASN A 34 31.84 -6.98 -17.42
CA ASN A 34 32.71 -5.80 -17.44
C ASN A 34 32.71 -5.04 -18.77
N ALA A 35 31.59 -5.14 -19.50
CA ALA A 35 31.39 -4.42 -20.75
C ALA A 35 31.19 -2.93 -20.46
N SER A 36 31.70 -2.07 -21.34
CA SER A 36 31.56 -0.61 -21.18
C SER A 36 30.44 -0.03 -22.05
N LYS A 37 30.29 -0.54 -23.27
CA LYS A 37 29.29 -0.05 -24.21
C LYS A 37 28.77 -1.16 -25.10
N ILE A 38 27.46 -1.29 -25.18
CA ILE A 38 26.75 -2.23 -26.02
C ILE A 38 25.67 -1.44 -26.77
N ASN A 39 25.77 -1.36 -28.08
CA ASN A 39 24.81 -0.63 -28.93
C ASN A 39 23.98 -1.61 -29.75
N ASN A 40 22.70 -1.28 -29.93
CA ASN A 40 21.82 -1.89 -30.91
C ASN A 40 21.77 -3.42 -30.92
N LEU A 41 21.67 -4.01 -29.70
CA LEU A 41 21.33 -5.43 -29.64
C LEU A 41 19.92 -5.62 -30.22
N GLY A 42 19.80 -6.38 -31.29
CA GLY A 42 18.54 -6.73 -31.93
C GLY A 42 18.28 -8.24 -31.93
N GLY A 43 17.31 -8.68 -32.70
CA GLY A 43 17.00 -10.09 -32.89
C GLY A 43 16.13 -10.69 -31.81
N GLN A 44 16.24 -12.00 -31.64
CA GLN A 44 15.37 -12.80 -30.78
C GLN A 44 16.18 -13.76 -29.90
N ILE A 45 15.79 -13.86 -28.63
CA ILE A 45 16.25 -14.90 -27.70
C ILE A 45 15.01 -15.67 -27.25
N THR A 46 14.98 -16.98 -27.50
CA THR A 46 13.85 -17.84 -27.19
C THR A 46 14.29 -19.07 -26.42
N SER A 47 13.47 -19.57 -25.51
CA SER A 47 13.64 -20.90 -24.95
C SER A 47 13.12 -21.94 -25.91
N ASP A 48 13.79 -23.08 -26.00
CA ASP A 48 13.24 -24.29 -26.62
C ASP A 48 11.96 -24.72 -25.94
N LYS A 49 11.14 -25.49 -26.60
CA LYS A 49 9.87 -25.97 -26.06
C LYS A 49 10.10 -26.71 -24.74
N GLY A 50 9.48 -26.20 -23.66
CA GLY A 50 9.60 -26.79 -22.32
C GLY A 50 10.86 -26.43 -21.56
N ALA A 51 11.82 -25.71 -22.16
CA ALA A 51 13.04 -25.29 -21.46
C ALA A 51 12.72 -24.23 -20.38
N THR A 52 13.42 -24.34 -19.26
CA THR A 52 13.19 -23.56 -18.04
C THR A 52 14.50 -22.98 -17.49
N LYS A 53 14.37 -22.05 -16.52
CA LYS A 53 15.50 -21.45 -15.77
C LYS A 53 16.54 -20.78 -16.66
N ASN A 54 16.09 -20.11 -17.70
CA ASN A 54 16.96 -19.42 -18.66
C ASN A 54 17.16 -17.95 -18.28
N VAL A 55 18.26 -17.37 -18.75
CA VAL A 55 18.49 -15.93 -18.73
C VAL A 55 18.64 -15.43 -20.17
N GLY A 56 17.87 -14.43 -20.57
CA GLY A 56 17.98 -13.87 -21.90
C GLY A 56 19.28 -13.10 -22.07
N ILE A 57 19.40 -11.97 -21.40
CA ILE A 57 20.62 -11.14 -21.35
C ILE A 57 21.06 -11.03 -19.89
N TYR A 58 22.31 -11.41 -19.61
CA TYR A 58 22.94 -11.31 -18.30
C TYR A 58 24.12 -10.36 -18.38
N ALA A 59 23.98 -9.14 -17.84
CA ALA A 59 24.96 -8.08 -17.92
C ALA A 59 25.44 -7.66 -16.54
N ILE A 60 26.70 -7.93 -16.21
CA ILE A 60 27.29 -7.65 -14.89
C ILE A 60 28.60 -6.87 -14.99
N ASN A 61 28.80 -5.93 -14.09
CA ASN A 61 30.03 -5.19 -13.92
C ASN A 61 30.55 -5.31 -12.48
N GLY A 62 31.88 -5.23 -12.33
CA GLY A 62 32.54 -5.24 -11.02
C GLY A 62 32.77 -6.63 -10.45
N GLN A 63 32.88 -7.67 -11.28
CA GLN A 63 33.13 -9.06 -10.82
C GLN A 63 34.60 -9.41 -10.64
N ASP A 64 35.54 -8.60 -11.15
CA ASP A 64 36.96 -8.89 -11.02
C ASP A 64 37.59 -8.10 -9.88
N SER A 65 38.56 -8.73 -9.22
CA SER A 65 39.44 -8.13 -8.19
C SER A 65 40.31 -6.98 -8.72
N VAL A 66 40.28 -6.69 -10.00
CA VAL A 66 40.86 -5.48 -10.60
C VAL A 66 39.94 -4.31 -10.32
N ALA A 67 39.86 -3.92 -9.07
CA ALA A 67 39.02 -2.86 -8.53
C ALA A 67 39.32 -1.45 -9.08
N ALA A 68 40.26 -1.31 -10.00
CA ALA A 68 40.72 0.00 -10.48
C ALA A 68 39.87 0.61 -11.61
N ASN A 69 38.96 -0.12 -12.18
CA ASN A 69 38.19 0.37 -13.31
C ASN A 69 36.72 0.50 -12.93
N ASN A 70 36.30 1.67 -12.49
CA ASN A 70 34.92 2.10 -12.29
C ASN A 70 34.11 1.96 -13.62
N LYS A 71 34.00 0.73 -14.14
CA LYS A 71 33.33 0.45 -15.40
C LYS A 71 31.83 0.50 -15.22
N THR A 72 31.20 1.35 -15.95
CA THR A 72 29.74 1.38 -16.12
C THR A 72 29.40 0.83 -17.48
N LEU A 73 28.38 -0.03 -17.56
CA LEU A 73 27.81 -0.45 -18.83
C LEU A 73 26.78 0.56 -19.29
N THR A 74 26.91 1.02 -20.52
CA THR A 74 25.81 1.67 -21.26
C THR A 74 25.34 0.69 -22.32
N MET A 75 24.08 0.22 -22.20
CA MET A 75 23.50 -0.76 -23.10
C MET A 75 22.18 -0.26 -23.70
N THR A 76 22.05 -0.40 -25.01
CA THR A 76 20.78 -0.23 -25.73
C THR A 76 20.40 -1.56 -26.37
N THR A 77 19.20 -2.04 -26.13
CA THR A 77 18.72 -3.31 -26.68
C THR A 77 17.29 -3.21 -27.21
N ALA A 78 17.06 -3.76 -28.37
CA ALA A 78 15.76 -4.00 -29.00
C ALA A 78 15.47 -5.51 -29.15
N THR A 79 16.25 -6.34 -28.47
CA THR A 79 16.11 -7.80 -28.52
C THR A 79 14.77 -8.24 -27.94
N ASN A 80 14.00 -8.99 -28.73
CA ASN A 80 12.79 -9.64 -28.24
C ASN A 80 13.15 -10.93 -27.50
N ILE A 81 12.73 -11.02 -26.26
CA ILE A 81 13.07 -12.14 -25.36
C ILE A 81 11.79 -12.91 -25.01
N THR A 82 11.77 -14.21 -25.27
CA THR A 82 10.64 -15.09 -24.88
C THR A 82 11.19 -16.35 -24.22
N LEU A 83 11.03 -16.43 -22.92
CA LEU A 83 11.60 -17.48 -22.11
C LEU A 83 10.55 -18.31 -21.36
N GLY A 84 10.87 -19.57 -21.10
CA GLY A 84 10.04 -20.48 -20.34
C GLY A 84 10.01 -20.17 -18.83
N ASN A 85 9.48 -21.12 -18.07
CA ASN A 85 9.24 -20.95 -16.62
C ASN A 85 10.53 -20.77 -15.82
N GLY A 86 10.45 -20.04 -14.73
CA GLY A 86 11.57 -19.81 -13.80
C GLY A 86 12.74 -19.04 -14.42
N SER A 87 12.47 -18.20 -15.41
CA SER A 87 13.50 -17.51 -16.20
C SER A 87 13.59 -16.02 -15.88
N VAL A 88 14.71 -15.41 -16.25
CA VAL A 88 14.95 -13.97 -16.17
C VAL A 88 15.18 -13.43 -17.58
N GLY A 89 14.38 -12.46 -17.99
CA GLY A 89 14.49 -11.88 -19.33
C GLY A 89 15.76 -11.06 -19.51
N LEU A 90 15.86 -9.96 -18.80
CA LEU A 90 17.03 -9.07 -18.78
C LEU A 90 17.52 -8.92 -17.33
N TYR A 91 18.76 -9.28 -17.09
CA TYR A 91 19.45 -9.10 -15.82
C TYR A 91 20.56 -8.07 -15.99
N SER A 92 20.52 -6.99 -15.23
CA SER A 92 21.60 -5.99 -15.20
C SER A 92 22.04 -5.73 -13.76
N LYS A 93 23.35 -5.86 -13.53
CA LYS A 93 23.97 -5.54 -12.26
C LYS A 93 25.19 -4.65 -12.44
N GLY A 94 25.08 -3.41 -11.99
CA GLY A 94 26.21 -2.49 -11.88
C GLY A 94 27.09 -2.81 -10.68
N GLN A 95 28.28 -2.22 -10.64
CA GLN A 95 29.30 -2.47 -9.63
C GLN A 95 28.84 -2.09 -8.22
N SER A 96 28.19 -0.95 -8.06
CA SER A 96 27.71 -0.45 -6.76
C SER A 96 26.52 0.49 -6.93
N SER A 97 25.96 0.92 -5.82
CA SER A 97 24.85 1.92 -5.83
C SER A 97 25.26 3.28 -6.41
N THR A 98 26.57 3.59 -6.47
CA THR A 98 27.11 4.81 -7.07
C THR A 98 27.66 4.60 -8.47
N ILE A 99 28.11 3.37 -8.78
CA ILE A 99 28.67 3.00 -10.09
C ILE A 99 27.64 2.07 -10.78
N ARG A 100 26.69 2.71 -11.45
CA ARG A 100 25.50 2.06 -12.00
C ARG A 100 25.62 1.79 -13.48
N ASN A 101 25.06 0.69 -13.93
CA ASN A 101 24.80 0.48 -15.35
C ASN A 101 23.68 1.42 -15.83
N THR A 102 23.72 1.77 -17.11
CA THR A 102 22.63 2.48 -17.80
C THR A 102 22.11 1.57 -18.92
N VAL A 103 20.83 1.20 -18.82
CA VAL A 103 20.20 0.28 -19.76
C VAL A 103 18.97 0.90 -20.36
N THR A 104 18.88 0.88 -21.70
CA THR A 104 17.68 1.25 -22.45
C THR A 104 17.17 0.01 -23.19
N ASN A 105 15.96 -0.43 -22.89
CA ASN A 105 15.32 -1.57 -23.52
C ASN A 105 14.08 -1.15 -24.32
N THR A 106 14.02 -1.53 -25.58
CA THR A 106 12.85 -1.36 -26.46
C THR A 106 12.29 -2.69 -26.98
N GLY A 107 13.02 -3.79 -26.76
CA GLY A 107 12.55 -5.13 -27.12
C GLY A 107 11.50 -5.66 -26.15
N ASN A 108 10.55 -6.43 -26.66
CA ASN A 108 9.52 -7.06 -25.85
C ASN A 108 10.11 -8.20 -25.02
N ILE A 109 9.65 -8.35 -23.79
CA ILE A 109 10.13 -9.39 -22.88
C ILE A 109 8.94 -10.21 -22.38
N THR A 110 9.00 -11.51 -22.60
CA THR A 110 8.05 -12.49 -22.07
C THR A 110 8.78 -13.53 -21.27
N VAL A 111 8.36 -13.78 -20.03
CA VAL A 111 8.84 -14.87 -19.17
C VAL A 111 7.66 -15.71 -18.69
N GLY A 112 7.88 -17.02 -18.57
CA GLY A 112 6.86 -17.95 -18.09
C GLY A 112 6.56 -17.82 -16.60
N ASP A 113 6.01 -18.89 -16.02
CA ASP A 113 5.59 -18.95 -14.63
C ASP A 113 6.78 -19.03 -13.68
N LYS A 114 6.62 -18.54 -12.45
CA LYS A 114 7.53 -18.87 -11.36
C LYS A 114 7.43 -20.36 -11.07
N ILE A 115 8.57 -21.01 -10.86
CA ILE A 115 8.67 -22.40 -10.40
C ILE A 115 9.44 -22.47 -9.08
N THR A 116 9.33 -23.61 -8.39
CA THR A 116 10.03 -23.83 -7.12
C THR A 116 11.53 -23.62 -7.27
N GLY A 117 12.11 -22.79 -6.43
CA GLY A 117 13.54 -22.48 -6.43
C GLY A 117 14.01 -21.55 -7.56
N SER A 118 13.13 -21.12 -8.46
CA SER A 118 13.52 -20.21 -9.56
C SER A 118 12.45 -19.14 -9.80
N PRO A 119 12.80 -17.87 -9.61
CA PRO A 119 11.89 -16.76 -9.87
C PRO A 119 11.63 -16.61 -11.39
N ALA A 120 10.48 -16.08 -11.74
CA ALA A 120 10.23 -15.56 -13.08
C ALA A 120 10.28 -14.03 -12.99
N VAL A 121 11.27 -13.41 -13.61
CA VAL A 121 11.47 -11.96 -13.58
C VAL A 121 11.70 -11.47 -15.01
N ALA A 122 10.88 -10.55 -15.49
CA ALA A 122 11.10 -10.03 -16.83
C ALA A 122 12.35 -9.14 -16.87
N ILE A 123 12.46 -8.17 -15.97
CA ILE A 123 13.64 -7.29 -15.88
C ILE A 123 14.12 -7.22 -14.43
N TYR A 124 15.37 -7.60 -14.23
CA TYR A 124 16.09 -7.50 -12.96
C TYR A 124 17.15 -6.41 -13.06
N ALA A 125 17.04 -5.37 -12.24
CA ALA A 125 17.96 -4.24 -12.20
C ALA A 125 18.55 -4.11 -10.79
N GLU A 126 19.86 -4.34 -10.67
CA GLU A 126 20.63 -4.08 -9.45
C GLU A 126 21.72 -3.04 -9.76
N ASN A 127 21.79 -1.98 -8.98
CA ASN A 127 22.72 -0.86 -9.26
C ASN A 127 22.63 -0.40 -10.72
N THR A 128 21.41 -0.17 -11.22
CA THR A 128 21.16 0.09 -12.64
C THR A 128 20.16 1.24 -12.81
N ASN A 129 20.42 2.11 -13.76
CA ASN A 129 19.46 3.07 -14.28
C ASN A 129 18.84 2.45 -15.54
N LEU A 130 17.59 2.03 -15.45
CA LEU A 130 16.86 1.35 -16.50
C LEU A 130 15.78 2.26 -17.08
N LYS A 131 15.73 2.35 -18.42
CA LYS A 131 14.57 2.86 -19.15
C LYS A 131 14.05 1.75 -20.05
N THR A 132 12.74 1.54 -20.05
CA THR A 132 12.13 0.59 -20.96
C THR A 132 10.90 1.19 -21.65
N ASN A 133 10.76 0.90 -22.95
CA ASN A 133 9.57 1.22 -23.73
C ASN A 133 9.17 -0.03 -24.52
N SER A 134 8.64 -1.01 -23.81
CA SER A 134 8.40 -2.34 -24.36
C SER A 134 7.11 -2.95 -23.81
N THR A 135 6.65 -4.02 -24.42
CA THR A 135 5.64 -4.88 -23.82
C THR A 135 6.32 -5.94 -22.96
N VAL A 136 6.03 -5.90 -21.67
CA VAL A 136 6.50 -6.89 -20.69
C VAL A 136 5.35 -7.85 -20.36
N ARG A 137 5.59 -9.15 -20.50
CA ARG A 137 4.65 -10.22 -20.15
C ARG A 137 5.27 -11.14 -19.12
N VAL A 138 4.56 -11.38 -18.03
CA VAL A 138 5.01 -12.32 -17.00
C VAL A 138 3.94 -13.36 -16.72
N GLY A 139 4.37 -14.60 -16.57
CA GLY A 139 3.53 -15.70 -16.21
C GLY A 139 3.08 -15.66 -14.75
N LYS A 140 2.47 -16.73 -14.30
CA LYS A 140 1.91 -16.87 -12.95
C LYS A 140 2.99 -16.66 -11.88
N ASN A 141 2.69 -15.82 -10.88
CA ASN A 141 3.60 -15.43 -9.80
C ASN A 141 4.92 -14.79 -10.29
N GLY A 142 4.98 -14.27 -11.52
CA GLY A 142 6.14 -13.59 -12.05
C GLY A 142 6.22 -12.12 -11.61
N ILE A 143 7.40 -11.53 -11.74
CA ILE A 143 7.70 -10.14 -11.43
C ILE A 143 8.06 -9.42 -12.74
N ALA A 144 7.38 -8.33 -13.05
CA ALA A 144 7.72 -7.55 -14.23
C ALA A 144 9.04 -6.78 -14.03
N PHE A 145 9.16 -6.05 -12.91
CA PHE A 145 10.35 -5.25 -12.61
C PHE A 145 10.85 -5.56 -11.20
N PHE A 146 12.09 -6.04 -11.10
CA PHE A 146 12.80 -6.13 -9.83
C PHE A 146 13.88 -5.04 -9.79
N GLY A 147 13.87 -4.20 -8.77
CA GLY A 147 14.84 -3.12 -8.58
C GLY A 147 15.54 -3.23 -7.22
N LYS A 148 16.87 -3.23 -7.23
CA LYS A 148 17.69 -3.09 -6.02
C LYS A 148 18.73 -2.00 -6.23
N ASN A 149 18.71 -0.99 -5.37
CA ASN A 149 19.56 0.20 -5.52
C ASN A 149 19.48 0.83 -6.93
N SER A 150 18.31 0.84 -7.54
CA SER A 150 18.13 1.13 -8.97
C SER A 150 17.09 2.21 -9.21
N THR A 151 17.15 2.79 -10.41
CA THR A 151 16.10 3.65 -10.93
C THR A 151 15.50 2.99 -12.16
N ILE A 152 14.19 2.79 -12.18
CA ILE A 152 13.48 2.16 -13.29
C ILE A 152 12.41 3.12 -13.81
N GLU A 153 12.48 3.46 -15.08
CA GLU A 153 11.46 4.20 -15.83
C GLU A 153 10.81 3.26 -16.83
N ALA A 154 9.52 2.95 -16.63
CA ALA A 154 8.78 1.99 -17.43
C ALA A 154 7.71 2.66 -18.28
N LYS A 155 7.84 2.49 -19.62
CA LYS A 155 6.86 2.85 -20.66
C LYS A 155 6.42 1.60 -21.40
N GLY A 156 5.35 1.69 -22.18
CA GLY A 156 4.80 0.57 -22.95
C GLY A 156 3.68 -0.13 -22.21
N ASN A 157 3.65 -1.45 -22.22
CA ASN A 157 2.58 -2.25 -21.63
C ASN A 157 3.13 -3.32 -20.70
N VAL A 158 2.40 -3.62 -19.62
CA VAL A 158 2.68 -4.77 -18.76
C VAL A 158 1.46 -5.66 -18.70
N ASN A 159 1.63 -6.94 -19.01
CA ASN A 159 0.59 -7.95 -18.99
C ASN A 159 0.95 -9.04 -17.98
N PHE A 160 0.08 -9.26 -17.02
CA PHE A 160 0.23 -10.30 -16.01
C PHE A 160 -0.67 -11.49 -16.31
N GLN A 161 -0.15 -12.69 -16.17
CA GLN A 161 -0.96 -13.85 -15.85
C GLN A 161 -1.16 -13.92 -14.33
N ASN A 162 -2.12 -14.73 -13.88
CA ASN A 162 -2.55 -14.79 -12.48
C ASN A 162 -1.41 -14.64 -11.46
N LYS A 163 -1.58 -13.72 -10.50
CA LYS A 163 -0.66 -13.45 -9.39
C LYS A 163 0.69 -12.82 -9.79
N GLY A 164 0.75 -12.06 -10.88
CA GLY A 164 1.94 -11.29 -11.24
C GLY A 164 2.14 -10.05 -10.36
N VAL A 165 3.39 -9.61 -10.21
CA VAL A 165 3.84 -8.43 -9.48
C VAL A 165 4.35 -7.40 -10.47
N LEU A 166 3.88 -6.15 -10.37
CA LEU A 166 4.39 -5.07 -11.23
C LEU A 166 5.82 -4.72 -10.86
N ALA A 167 6.06 -4.36 -9.61
CA ALA A 167 7.40 -3.97 -9.18
C ALA A 167 7.71 -4.48 -7.77
N TYR A 168 8.89 -5.05 -7.62
CA TYR A 168 9.52 -5.40 -6.35
C TYR A 168 10.76 -4.53 -6.17
N LEU A 169 10.78 -3.65 -5.19
CA LEU A 169 11.78 -2.60 -5.05
C LEU A 169 12.45 -2.60 -3.69
N GLU A 170 13.77 -2.62 -3.68
CA GLU A 170 14.63 -2.41 -2.50
C GLU A 170 15.55 -1.22 -2.75
N ASN A 171 15.50 -0.20 -1.90
CA ASN A 171 16.29 1.03 -2.02
C ASN A 171 16.26 1.63 -3.44
N SER A 172 15.10 1.61 -4.09
CA SER A 172 14.96 1.89 -5.53
C SER A 172 13.87 2.91 -5.82
N LYS A 173 13.94 3.47 -7.02
CA LYS A 173 12.91 4.37 -7.58
C LYS A 173 12.29 3.74 -8.82
N PHE A 174 10.96 3.74 -8.87
CA PHE A 174 10.18 3.31 -10.03
C PHE A 174 9.30 4.45 -10.52
N VAL A 175 9.37 4.77 -11.79
CA VAL A 175 8.49 5.74 -12.46
C VAL A 175 7.74 5.01 -13.55
N SER A 176 6.43 4.92 -13.40
CA SER A 176 5.54 4.27 -14.35
C SER A 176 4.85 5.30 -15.24
N HIS A 177 4.99 5.10 -16.55
CA HIS A 177 4.20 5.78 -17.59
C HIS A 177 3.12 4.85 -18.16
N LEU A 178 2.82 3.75 -17.46
CA LEU A 178 1.83 2.77 -17.87
C LEU A 178 0.43 3.33 -17.63
N THR A 179 -0.42 3.30 -18.64
CA THR A 179 -1.80 3.82 -18.55
C THR A 179 -2.79 2.79 -18.03
N ASN A 180 -2.46 1.51 -18.11
CA ASN A 180 -3.27 0.40 -17.61
C ASN A 180 -2.40 -0.58 -16.82
N LEU A 181 -2.69 -0.71 -15.54
CA LEU A 181 -1.99 -1.63 -14.63
C LEU A 181 -2.70 -3.00 -14.52
N GLY A 182 -3.85 -3.16 -15.21
CA GLY A 182 -4.66 -4.36 -15.08
C GLY A 182 -5.33 -4.49 -13.71
N SER A 183 -6.02 -5.61 -13.49
CA SER A 183 -6.51 -5.99 -12.16
C SER A 183 -5.49 -6.88 -11.48
N THR A 184 -5.21 -6.61 -10.22
CA THR A 184 -4.23 -7.39 -9.47
C THR A 184 -4.85 -8.69 -8.98
N GLN A 185 -4.16 -9.77 -9.23
CA GLN A 185 -4.41 -11.03 -8.55
C GLN A 185 -3.23 -11.40 -7.63
N ASN A 186 -2.47 -10.40 -7.18
CA ASN A 186 -1.35 -10.51 -6.24
C ASN A 186 -1.07 -9.14 -5.63
N THR A 187 -0.05 -9.03 -4.77
CA THR A 187 0.49 -7.73 -4.38
C THR A 187 1.12 -7.05 -5.60
N MET A 188 0.55 -5.90 -5.99
CA MET A 188 1.01 -5.16 -7.16
C MET A 188 2.42 -4.61 -6.97
N LEU A 189 2.68 -4.06 -5.79
CA LEU A 189 3.92 -3.37 -5.45
C LEU A 189 4.49 -3.90 -4.13
N TYR A 190 5.79 -4.16 -4.12
CA TYR A 190 6.59 -4.36 -2.91
C TYR A 190 7.62 -3.23 -2.83
N LEU A 191 7.50 -2.38 -1.81
CA LEU A 191 8.36 -1.21 -1.62
C LEU A 191 9.09 -1.33 -0.29
N LYS A 192 10.41 -1.46 -0.33
CA LYS A 192 11.28 -1.43 0.84
C LYS A 192 12.28 -0.29 0.70
N ASN A 193 12.16 0.73 1.55
CA ASN A 193 12.95 1.97 1.44
C ASN A 193 12.98 2.52 0.01
N SER A 194 11.84 2.51 -0.66
CA SER A 194 11.73 2.73 -2.10
C SER A 194 10.61 3.69 -2.46
N SER A 195 10.67 4.26 -3.65
CA SER A 195 9.59 5.09 -4.16
C SER A 195 9.01 4.53 -5.46
N ALA A 196 7.67 4.55 -5.55
CA ALA A 196 6.94 4.28 -6.78
C ALA A 196 6.06 5.48 -7.13
N GLN A 197 6.26 6.02 -8.32
CA GLN A 197 5.42 7.05 -8.93
C GLN A 197 4.67 6.41 -10.08
N LEU A 198 3.34 6.39 -10.01
CA LEU A 198 2.51 5.70 -11.00
C LEU A 198 1.88 6.62 -12.06
N ASP A 199 2.02 7.92 -11.91
CA ASP A 199 1.50 8.95 -12.81
C ASP A 199 2.57 9.60 -13.71
N GLY A 200 3.62 8.88 -14.03
CA GLY A 200 4.68 9.38 -14.92
C GLY A 200 4.17 9.81 -16.29
N ALA A 201 3.02 9.30 -16.74
CA ALA A 201 2.31 9.75 -17.94
C ALA A 201 1.45 11.03 -17.74
N GLY A 202 1.48 11.63 -16.55
CA GLY A 202 0.68 12.83 -16.22
C GLY A 202 -0.73 12.55 -15.73
N THR A 203 -1.16 11.29 -15.65
CA THR A 203 -2.50 10.89 -15.20
C THR A 203 -2.40 9.86 -14.08
N LYS A 204 -3.08 10.12 -12.96
CA LYS A 204 -3.15 9.18 -11.85
C LYS A 204 -3.90 7.91 -12.26
N VAL A 205 -3.50 6.78 -11.71
CA VAL A 205 -4.01 5.45 -12.04
C VAL A 205 -4.88 4.86 -10.93
N ASP A 206 -5.76 3.94 -11.30
CA ASP A 206 -6.54 3.13 -10.36
C ASP A 206 -5.80 1.81 -10.08
N LEU A 207 -5.70 1.46 -8.79
CA LEU A 207 -5.24 0.15 -8.31
C LEU A 207 -6.46 -0.71 -7.97
N LYS A 208 -6.72 -1.74 -8.77
CA LYS A 208 -7.78 -2.71 -8.51
C LYS A 208 -7.21 -3.91 -7.77
N VAL A 209 -7.56 -4.05 -6.50
CA VAL A 209 -7.10 -5.15 -5.65
C VAL A 209 -8.13 -6.27 -5.70
N ALA A 210 -7.73 -7.43 -6.20
CA ALA A 210 -8.61 -8.58 -6.28
C ALA A 210 -8.89 -9.20 -4.89
N ASP A 211 -9.89 -10.07 -4.83
CA ASP A 211 -10.32 -10.74 -3.60
C ASP A 211 -9.18 -11.51 -2.93
N GLY A 212 -8.94 -11.25 -1.64
CA GLY A 212 -7.89 -11.88 -0.84
C GLY A 212 -6.47 -11.38 -1.07
N TYR A 213 -6.26 -10.32 -1.88
CA TYR A 213 -4.92 -9.82 -2.20
C TYR A 213 -4.61 -8.46 -1.59
N THR A 214 -3.36 -8.03 -1.75
CA THR A 214 -2.84 -6.75 -1.26
C THR A 214 -2.45 -5.86 -2.43
N GLY A 215 -2.85 -4.60 -2.42
CA GLY A 215 -2.48 -3.63 -3.47
C GLY A 215 -1.00 -3.29 -3.41
N ALA A 216 -0.53 -2.77 -2.27
CA ALA A 216 0.89 -2.49 -2.06
C ALA A 216 1.36 -2.95 -0.68
N TYR A 217 2.52 -3.61 -0.64
CA TYR A 217 3.27 -3.89 0.58
C TYR A 217 4.37 -2.84 0.72
N ILE A 218 4.45 -2.22 1.89
CA ILE A 218 5.29 -1.05 2.13
C ILE A 218 6.08 -1.24 3.41
N GLU A 219 7.41 -1.14 3.32
CA GLU A 219 8.35 -1.28 4.43
C GLU A 219 9.33 -0.10 4.46
N GLY A 220 9.71 0.32 5.67
CA GLY A 220 10.70 1.39 5.89
C GLY A 220 10.20 2.76 5.42
N ASN A 221 11.12 3.58 4.94
CA ASN A 221 10.82 4.92 4.43
C ASN A 221 10.48 4.85 2.93
N SER A 222 9.27 4.38 2.60
CA SER A 222 8.83 4.23 1.22
C SER A 222 7.78 5.27 0.84
N LYS A 223 7.65 5.55 -0.45
CA LYS A 223 6.68 6.50 -1.01
C LYS A 223 5.94 5.90 -2.18
N LEU A 224 4.61 6.09 -2.21
CA LEU A 224 3.74 5.72 -3.32
C LEU A 224 2.93 6.93 -3.74
N THR A 225 3.06 7.35 -5.00
CA THR A 225 2.33 8.51 -5.55
C THR A 225 1.67 8.17 -6.89
N GLY A 226 0.80 9.05 -7.36
CA GLY A 226 0.15 8.88 -8.65
C GLY A 226 -1.03 7.90 -8.64
N VAL A 227 -1.58 7.60 -7.47
CA VAL A 227 -2.76 6.74 -7.32
C VAL A 227 -4.01 7.61 -7.19
N LYS A 228 -4.99 7.38 -8.08
CA LYS A 228 -6.32 8.00 -7.99
C LYS A 228 -7.19 7.22 -7.02
N THR A 229 -7.46 5.96 -7.33
CA THR A 229 -8.33 5.12 -6.52
C THR A 229 -7.65 3.80 -6.19
N ILE A 230 -7.80 3.32 -4.95
CA ILE A 230 -7.54 1.93 -4.58
C ILE A 230 -8.91 1.26 -4.41
N GLU A 231 -9.27 0.37 -5.33
CA GLU A 231 -10.50 -0.40 -5.29
C GLU A 231 -10.26 -1.73 -4.60
N LEU A 232 -11.00 -2.01 -3.52
CA LEU A 232 -10.77 -3.18 -2.67
C LEU A 232 -11.70 -4.33 -3.04
N GLY A 233 -11.14 -5.51 -3.27
CA GLY A 233 -11.86 -6.76 -3.35
C GLY A 233 -12.32 -7.28 -1.99
N LYS A 234 -13.04 -8.40 -1.97
CA LYS A 234 -13.41 -9.10 -0.73
C LYS A 234 -12.17 -9.61 0.00
N ASP A 235 -12.14 -9.51 1.32
CA ASP A 235 -11.00 -9.94 2.15
C ASP A 235 -9.63 -9.34 1.74
N SER A 236 -9.62 -8.28 0.95
CA SER A 236 -8.40 -7.66 0.43
C SER A 236 -7.85 -6.57 1.34
N THR A 237 -6.59 -6.17 1.09
CA THR A 237 -5.93 -5.06 1.76
C THR A 237 -5.40 -4.08 0.71
N GLY A 238 -5.76 -2.81 0.82
CA GLY A 238 -5.25 -1.77 -0.11
C GLY A 238 -3.76 -1.54 0.07
N LEU A 239 -3.38 -1.08 1.26
CA LEU A 239 -2.00 -0.80 1.64
C LEU A 239 -1.65 -1.61 2.90
N PHE A 240 -0.60 -2.41 2.84
CA PHE A 240 -0.06 -3.11 4.00
C PHE A 240 1.29 -2.49 4.37
N LEU A 241 1.35 -1.87 5.54
CA LEU A 241 2.53 -1.22 6.10
C LEU A 241 3.16 -2.11 7.16
N LYS A 242 4.47 -2.33 7.07
CA LYS A 242 5.23 -3.08 8.07
C LYS A 242 6.51 -2.33 8.40
N ASN A 243 6.70 -1.98 9.68
CA ASN A 243 7.85 -1.19 10.12
C ASN A 243 8.09 0.04 9.23
N ALA A 244 7.02 0.72 8.83
CA ALA A 244 7.06 1.80 7.85
C ALA A 244 6.85 3.18 8.49
N ASN A 245 7.41 4.22 7.83
CA ASN A 245 6.99 5.60 7.97
C ASN A 245 6.35 5.99 6.64
N PHE A 246 5.02 6.13 6.62
CA PHE A 246 4.30 6.25 5.36
C PHE A 246 3.21 7.32 5.40
N THR A 247 3.08 8.03 4.28
CA THR A 247 1.95 8.92 4.01
C THR A 247 1.14 8.36 2.84
N SER A 248 -0.15 8.08 3.09
CA SER A 248 -1.09 7.67 2.05
C SER A 248 -1.62 8.89 1.31
N GLU A 249 -1.35 8.97 0.01
CA GLU A 249 -1.70 10.10 -0.86
C GLU A 249 -2.63 9.69 -2.02
N ALA A 250 -3.22 8.48 -2.02
CA ALA A 250 -4.27 8.13 -2.96
C ALA A 250 -5.46 9.09 -2.77
N GLU A 251 -6.11 9.51 -3.85
CA GLU A 251 -7.27 10.41 -3.68
C GLU A 251 -8.38 9.72 -2.90
N LYS A 252 -8.59 8.42 -3.15
CA LYS A 252 -9.57 7.63 -2.40
C LYS A 252 -9.21 6.13 -2.33
N ILE A 253 -9.69 5.48 -1.28
CA ILE A 253 -9.70 4.04 -1.09
C ILE A 253 -11.16 3.61 -0.96
N VAL A 254 -11.60 2.67 -1.78
CA VAL A 254 -13.02 2.28 -1.87
C VAL A 254 -13.18 0.78 -1.65
N GLY A 255 -13.97 0.40 -0.63
CA GLY A 255 -14.31 -0.97 -0.31
C GLY A 255 -15.81 -1.22 -0.40
N THR A 256 -16.27 -1.79 -1.50
CA THR A 256 -17.68 -2.18 -1.70
C THR A 256 -17.92 -3.65 -1.36
N LYS A 257 -16.85 -4.44 -1.24
CA LYS A 257 -16.89 -5.86 -0.89
C LYS A 257 -16.63 -6.06 0.61
N ALA A 258 -17.15 -7.16 1.14
CA ALA A 258 -17.03 -7.48 2.56
C ALA A 258 -15.57 -7.73 3.00
N LYS A 259 -15.29 -7.45 4.28
CA LYS A 259 -14.02 -7.75 4.96
C LYS A 259 -12.79 -7.11 4.33
N ALA A 260 -12.99 -6.03 3.58
CA ALA A 260 -11.89 -5.27 2.99
C ALA A 260 -11.19 -4.40 4.05
N ARG A 261 -9.88 -4.22 3.90
CA ARG A 261 -9.06 -3.33 4.71
C ARG A 261 -8.46 -2.25 3.82
N GLY A 262 -8.74 -0.98 4.14
CA GLY A 262 -8.13 0.14 3.40
C GLY A 262 -6.62 0.16 3.62
N ILE A 263 -6.21 0.36 4.88
CA ILE A 263 -4.81 0.39 5.31
C ILE A 263 -4.64 -0.55 6.51
N LEU A 264 -3.71 -1.48 6.40
CA LEU A 264 -3.25 -2.34 7.49
C LEU A 264 -1.84 -1.91 7.89
N ALA A 265 -1.66 -1.38 9.09
CA ALA A 265 -0.39 -0.90 9.60
C ALA A 265 0.08 -1.74 10.80
N THR A 266 1.26 -2.34 10.68
CA THR A 266 1.93 -3.07 11.75
C THR A 266 3.23 -2.36 12.10
N ASP A 267 3.41 -1.99 13.36
CA ASP A 267 4.59 -1.28 13.88
C ASP A 267 5.04 -0.09 13.01
N SER A 268 4.06 0.67 12.52
CA SER A 268 4.28 1.71 11.53
C SER A 268 3.74 3.07 11.98
N ASN A 269 4.41 4.14 11.54
CA ASN A 269 3.85 5.49 11.55
C ASN A 269 3.06 5.70 10.25
N LEU A 270 1.86 6.25 10.37
CA LEU A 270 0.97 6.49 9.25
C LEU A 270 0.40 7.90 9.29
N ILE A 271 0.45 8.60 8.17
CA ILE A 271 -0.39 9.77 7.88
C ILE A 271 -1.32 9.36 6.74
N ASN A 272 -2.62 9.33 7.00
CA ASN A 272 -3.61 9.07 5.97
C ASN A 272 -4.21 10.38 5.46
N ASN A 273 -3.91 10.74 4.22
CA ASN A 273 -4.56 11.85 3.50
C ASN A 273 -5.64 11.38 2.53
N SER A 274 -5.77 10.06 2.34
CA SER A 274 -6.74 9.47 1.42
C SER A 274 -8.15 9.48 2.00
N LYS A 275 -9.16 9.79 1.20
CA LYS A 275 -10.56 9.52 1.56
C LYS A 275 -10.79 8.00 1.55
N ILE A 276 -11.44 7.47 2.57
CA ILE A 276 -11.74 6.03 2.67
C ILE A 276 -13.25 5.84 2.74
N ASN A 277 -13.81 5.15 1.74
CA ASN A 277 -15.24 4.87 1.63
C ASN A 277 -15.48 3.37 1.70
N LEU A 278 -16.19 2.92 2.74
CA LEU A 278 -16.48 1.51 2.98
C LEU A 278 -17.99 1.28 3.01
N SER A 279 -18.49 0.57 2.01
CA SER A 279 -19.89 0.08 1.97
C SER A 279 -19.99 -1.45 2.08
N GLY A 280 -18.85 -2.17 1.98
CA GLY A 280 -18.79 -3.61 2.23
C GLY A 280 -18.87 -3.94 3.72
N ALA A 281 -19.65 -4.96 4.08
CA ALA A 281 -19.81 -5.38 5.47
C ALA A 281 -18.48 -5.82 6.12
N GLU A 282 -18.34 -5.65 7.42
CA GLU A 282 -17.21 -6.11 8.23
C GLU A 282 -15.84 -5.56 7.75
N SER A 283 -15.85 -4.44 7.05
CA SER A 283 -14.64 -3.83 6.51
C SER A 283 -14.00 -2.85 7.49
N VAL A 284 -12.71 -2.59 7.36
CA VAL A 284 -11.94 -1.69 8.22
C VAL A 284 -11.20 -0.65 7.38
N GLY A 285 -11.38 0.63 7.69
CA GLY A 285 -10.69 1.71 6.97
C GLY A 285 -9.19 1.71 7.27
N ILE A 286 -8.83 1.89 8.54
CA ILE A 286 -7.45 1.86 9.03
C ILE A 286 -7.38 0.86 10.18
N TYR A 287 -6.64 -0.21 9.98
CA TYR A 287 -6.27 -1.11 11.08
C TYR A 287 -4.82 -0.83 11.47
N SER A 288 -4.57 -0.50 12.72
CA SER A 288 -3.21 -0.29 13.22
C SER A 288 -2.93 -1.14 14.46
N ASN A 289 -1.83 -1.89 14.42
CA ASN A 289 -1.31 -2.63 15.54
C ASN A 289 0.15 -2.23 15.78
N ALA A 290 0.39 -1.45 16.82
CA ALA A 290 1.71 -0.91 17.11
C ALA A 290 1.89 -0.55 18.59
N ASN A 291 3.14 -0.39 19.01
CA ASN A 291 3.51 0.06 20.35
C ASN A 291 3.36 1.59 20.51
N SER A 292 3.60 2.10 21.70
CA SER A 292 3.42 3.51 22.07
C SER A 292 4.35 4.50 21.35
N SER A 293 5.41 4.02 20.68
CA SER A 293 6.32 4.88 19.92
C SER A 293 5.79 5.25 18.53
N LYS A 294 4.67 4.66 18.10
CA LYS A 294 4.09 4.88 16.78
C LYS A 294 2.92 5.84 16.82
N THR A 295 2.76 6.56 15.73
CA THR A 295 1.68 7.54 15.56
C THR A 295 0.90 7.27 14.29
N VAL A 296 -0.42 7.33 14.40
CA VAL A 296 -1.35 7.28 13.26
C VAL A 296 -2.13 8.59 13.23
N VAL A 297 -2.05 9.29 12.11
CA VAL A 297 -2.80 10.53 11.88
C VAL A 297 -3.77 10.29 10.72
N ASN A 298 -5.05 10.56 10.96
CA ASN A 298 -6.06 10.56 9.89
C ASN A 298 -6.44 12.00 9.51
N SER A 299 -6.08 12.40 8.31
CA SER A 299 -6.44 13.68 7.70
C SER A 299 -7.40 13.51 6.52
N GLY A 300 -7.69 12.27 6.10
CA GLY A 300 -8.64 11.95 5.06
C GLY A 300 -10.03 11.65 5.63
N GLU A 301 -11.07 12.05 4.92
CA GLU A 301 -12.46 11.75 5.29
C GLU A 301 -12.72 10.24 5.28
N LEU A 302 -13.40 9.72 6.30
CA LEU A 302 -13.87 8.33 6.36
C LEU A 302 -15.39 8.30 6.21
N THR A 303 -15.90 7.48 5.29
CA THR A 303 -17.35 7.25 5.11
C THR A 303 -17.64 5.77 5.27
N LEU A 304 -18.46 5.43 6.25
CA LEU A 304 -18.76 4.06 6.68
C LEU A 304 -20.26 3.81 6.50
N SER A 305 -20.63 3.09 5.44
CA SER A 305 -22.03 2.76 5.13
C SER A 305 -22.32 1.26 5.12
N GLY A 306 -21.29 0.42 5.27
CA GLY A 306 -21.45 -1.03 5.36
C GLY A 306 -21.82 -1.48 6.77
N LYS A 307 -22.48 -2.63 6.86
CA LYS A 307 -22.83 -3.26 8.14
C LYS A 307 -21.57 -3.66 8.92
N GLN A 308 -21.50 -3.34 10.21
CA GLN A 308 -20.39 -3.68 11.10
C GLN A 308 -19.01 -3.19 10.59
N THR A 309 -18.98 -2.06 9.90
CA THR A 309 -17.71 -1.46 9.47
C THR A 309 -17.03 -0.72 10.62
N LEU A 310 -15.71 -0.70 10.59
CA LEU A 310 -14.88 0.08 11.48
C LEU A 310 -14.12 1.14 10.67
N GLY A 311 -14.21 2.40 11.06
CA GLY A 311 -13.40 3.45 10.41
C GLY A 311 -11.93 3.27 10.75
N VAL A 312 -11.62 3.23 12.04
CA VAL A 312 -10.27 3.02 12.57
C VAL A 312 -10.32 1.95 13.65
N PHE A 313 -9.49 0.95 13.53
CA PHE A 313 -9.27 -0.05 14.58
C PHE A 313 -7.84 0.03 15.09
N LEU A 314 -7.70 0.37 16.37
CA LEU A 314 -6.40 0.50 17.04
C LEU A 314 -6.19 -0.67 18.00
N ARG A 315 -5.08 -1.35 17.84
CA ARG A 315 -4.61 -2.41 18.71
C ARG A 315 -3.19 -2.10 19.16
N GLY A 316 -2.90 -2.24 20.43
CA GLY A 316 -1.59 -1.90 20.99
C GLY A 316 -1.60 -0.57 21.74
N GLY A 317 -0.51 0.20 21.69
CA GLY A 317 -0.33 1.40 22.52
C GLY A 317 -0.05 2.69 21.74
N GLN A 318 -0.23 2.70 20.44
CA GLN A 318 0.08 3.85 19.58
C GLN A 318 -0.78 5.09 19.89
N SER A 319 -0.30 6.25 19.50
CA SER A 319 -1.09 7.48 19.50
C SER A 319 -1.87 7.60 18.18
N PHE A 320 -3.16 7.94 18.28
CA PHE A 320 -4.01 8.22 17.13
C PHE A 320 -4.58 9.64 17.19
N GLU A 321 -4.45 10.34 16.08
CA GLU A 321 -5.05 11.68 15.91
C GLU A 321 -5.97 11.71 14.69
N ASN A 322 -7.22 12.14 14.90
CA ASN A 322 -8.18 12.39 13.82
C ASN A 322 -8.31 13.88 13.56
N LYS A 323 -8.05 14.28 12.31
CA LYS A 323 -8.16 15.67 11.81
C LYS A 323 -9.25 15.85 10.76
N ALA A 324 -10.04 14.81 10.49
CA ALA A 324 -11.01 14.81 9.39
C ALA A 324 -12.40 14.38 9.84
N ASN A 325 -13.35 14.50 8.92
CA ASN A 325 -14.69 13.98 9.15
C ASN A 325 -14.70 12.45 9.15
N ILE A 326 -15.51 11.88 10.04
CA ILE A 326 -15.86 10.45 10.05
C ILE A 326 -17.39 10.37 9.96
N ASN A 327 -17.89 9.95 8.81
CA ASN A 327 -19.31 9.82 8.54
C ASN A 327 -19.74 8.37 8.75
N ILE A 328 -20.52 8.11 9.78
CA ILE A 328 -20.96 6.77 10.16
C ILE A 328 -22.46 6.69 9.84
N ALA A 329 -22.82 5.81 8.92
CA ALA A 329 -24.21 5.59 8.58
C ALA A 329 -24.99 4.88 9.70
N ASP A 330 -26.30 4.88 9.59
CA ASP A 330 -27.19 4.18 10.49
C ASP A 330 -26.94 2.67 10.49
N SER A 331 -26.91 2.05 11.65
CA SER A 331 -26.83 0.60 11.79
C SER A 331 -28.21 -0.03 11.84
N ALA A 332 -28.35 -1.23 11.25
CA ALA A 332 -29.63 -1.92 11.24
C ALA A 332 -30.07 -2.34 12.65
N ASP A 333 -29.13 -2.73 13.49
CA ASP A 333 -29.37 -3.10 14.88
C ASP A 333 -28.23 -2.60 15.78
N GLY A 334 -28.54 -2.39 17.08
CA GLY A 334 -27.55 -1.94 18.07
C GLY A 334 -26.61 -3.04 18.57
N LYS A 335 -26.81 -4.31 18.18
CA LYS A 335 -25.95 -5.42 18.64
C LYS A 335 -24.65 -5.48 17.88
N ASN A 336 -24.67 -5.03 16.62
CA ASN A 336 -23.54 -5.05 15.70
C ASN A 336 -23.37 -3.65 15.07
N PRO A 337 -23.01 -2.63 15.85
CA PRO A 337 -22.95 -1.26 15.36
C PRO A 337 -21.81 -1.05 14.36
N THR A 338 -22.00 -0.09 13.48
CA THR A 338 -20.88 0.54 12.75
C THR A 338 -20.17 1.50 13.69
N ILE A 339 -18.85 1.49 13.71
CA ILE A 339 -18.04 2.25 14.69
C ILE A 339 -17.02 3.11 13.97
N GLY A 340 -16.95 4.38 14.34
CA GLY A 340 -15.96 5.31 13.78
C GLY A 340 -14.54 4.96 14.19
N ILE A 341 -14.26 4.92 15.49
CA ILE A 341 -12.95 4.59 16.07
C ILE A 341 -13.14 3.52 17.14
N TYR A 342 -12.43 2.42 16.99
CA TYR A 342 -12.54 1.26 17.89
C TYR A 342 -11.19 0.91 18.51
N THR A 343 -11.17 0.76 19.86
CA THR A 343 -10.04 0.17 20.59
C THR A 343 -10.55 -0.69 21.74
N ALA A 344 -10.25 -1.99 21.70
CA ALA A 344 -10.62 -2.96 22.72
C ALA A 344 -9.41 -3.59 23.42
N GLU A 345 -8.24 -3.43 22.87
CA GLU A 345 -6.99 -3.99 23.36
C GLU A 345 -5.89 -2.91 23.37
N GLY A 346 -4.96 -3.03 24.32
CA GLY A 346 -3.83 -2.11 24.45
C GLY A 346 -4.21 -0.76 25.09
N THR A 347 -3.37 0.24 24.93
CA THR A 347 -3.47 1.55 25.59
C THR A 347 -3.38 2.71 24.60
N SER A 348 -3.94 2.53 23.39
CA SER A 348 -3.90 3.56 22.37
C SER A 348 -4.63 4.84 22.81
N ASN A 349 -3.95 5.97 22.80
CA ASN A 349 -4.57 7.26 23.05
C ASN A 349 -5.23 7.81 21.77
N ILE A 350 -6.45 8.29 21.92
CA ILE A 350 -7.26 8.81 20.81
C ILE A 350 -7.43 10.31 21.00
N LYS A 351 -7.11 11.08 19.96
CA LYS A 351 -7.33 12.53 19.92
C LYS A 351 -8.11 12.92 18.69
N HIS A 352 -9.23 13.62 18.89
CA HIS A 352 -10.01 14.25 17.80
C HIS A 352 -9.77 15.75 17.85
N THR A 353 -9.12 16.29 16.81
CA THR A 353 -8.63 17.67 16.81
C THR A 353 -9.34 18.58 15.83
N SER A 354 -10.01 18.03 14.81
CA SER A 354 -10.82 18.81 13.87
C SER A 354 -11.79 17.94 13.08
N GLY A 355 -12.74 18.57 12.40
CA GLY A 355 -13.79 17.91 11.65
C GLY A 355 -14.96 17.46 12.53
N THR A 356 -15.84 16.67 11.95
CA THR A 356 -17.02 16.14 12.63
C THR A 356 -17.01 14.60 12.60
N ILE A 357 -17.21 13.98 13.76
CA ILE A 357 -17.60 12.57 13.83
C ILE A 357 -19.13 12.55 13.83
N GLU A 358 -19.70 12.22 12.66
CA GLU A 358 -21.13 12.10 12.44
C GLU A 358 -21.57 10.67 12.78
N VAL A 359 -22.34 10.51 13.87
CA VAL A 359 -22.74 9.20 14.38
C VAL A 359 -24.16 8.89 13.97
N GLY A 360 -24.35 7.92 13.11
CA GLY A 360 -25.65 7.45 12.65
C GLY A 360 -26.46 6.74 13.75
N GLN A 361 -27.73 6.45 13.45
CA GLN A 361 -28.62 5.72 14.38
C GLN A 361 -28.03 4.37 14.72
N LYS A 362 -28.11 3.97 15.99
CA LYS A 362 -27.60 2.69 16.52
C LYS A 362 -26.14 2.43 16.22
N SER A 363 -25.36 3.48 15.95
CA SER A 363 -23.93 3.45 15.66
C SER A 363 -23.13 4.10 16.80
N ILE A 364 -21.82 3.93 16.79
CA ILE A 364 -20.94 4.46 17.81
C ILE A 364 -19.82 5.28 17.17
N GLY A 365 -19.62 6.49 17.68
CA GLY A 365 -18.53 7.37 17.21
C GLY A 365 -17.16 6.83 17.62
N ILE A 366 -16.92 6.75 18.93
CA ILE A 366 -15.68 6.22 19.52
C ILE A 366 -16.03 5.14 20.53
N TYR A 367 -15.49 3.94 20.35
CA TYR A 367 -15.66 2.82 21.27
C TYR A 367 -14.32 2.43 21.87
N SER A 368 -14.16 2.61 23.17
CA SER A 368 -12.91 2.34 23.88
C SER A 368 -13.13 1.57 25.19
N LYS A 369 -12.62 0.34 25.24
CA LYS A 369 -12.66 -0.53 26.44
C LYS A 369 -11.37 -0.53 27.26
N THR A 370 -10.36 0.19 26.85
CA THR A 370 -9.03 0.15 27.45
C THR A 370 -8.81 1.32 28.40
N SER A 371 -7.73 1.31 29.17
CA SER A 371 -7.30 2.44 30.00
C SER A 371 -6.78 3.64 29.21
N SER A 372 -6.83 3.59 27.88
CA SER A 372 -6.44 4.69 27.00
C SER A 372 -7.28 5.95 27.24
N ASN A 373 -6.68 7.11 26.96
CA ASN A 373 -7.39 8.37 27.01
C ASN A 373 -8.08 8.67 25.66
N VAL A 374 -9.27 9.23 25.75
CA VAL A 374 -10.00 9.78 24.61
C VAL A 374 -10.11 11.29 24.82
N GLU A 375 -9.57 12.07 23.91
CA GLU A 375 -9.63 13.53 23.95
C GLU A 375 -10.33 14.07 22.70
N VAL A 376 -11.39 14.84 22.89
CA VAL A 376 -11.99 15.69 21.86
C VAL A 376 -11.47 17.09 22.10
N SER A 377 -10.29 17.44 21.57
CA SER A 377 -9.60 18.70 21.87
C SER A 377 -10.18 19.88 21.09
N ALA A 378 -10.69 19.60 19.88
CA ALA A 378 -11.47 20.53 19.06
C ALA A 378 -12.31 19.69 18.07
N GLY A 379 -13.03 20.32 17.18
CA GLY A 379 -13.96 19.61 16.29
C GLY A 379 -15.28 19.28 16.98
N LYS A 380 -16.06 18.40 16.37
CA LYS A 380 -17.44 18.11 16.76
C LYS A 380 -17.69 16.60 16.79
N ILE A 381 -18.46 16.15 17.78
CA ILE A 381 -19.16 14.85 17.72
C ILE A 381 -20.64 15.17 17.61
N HIS A 382 -21.28 14.75 16.52
CA HIS A 382 -22.72 14.87 16.31
C HIS A 382 -23.37 13.49 16.38
N VAL A 383 -24.32 13.33 17.30
CA VAL A 383 -24.94 12.04 17.61
C VAL A 383 -26.40 12.09 17.17
N LYS A 384 -26.74 11.27 16.17
CA LYS A 384 -28.12 11.10 15.74
C LYS A 384 -28.91 10.24 16.72
N ASP A 385 -30.22 10.26 16.56
CA ASP A 385 -31.15 9.47 17.39
C ASP A 385 -30.65 8.02 17.54
N GLN A 386 -30.71 7.47 18.76
CA GLN A 386 -30.25 6.13 19.12
C GLN A 386 -28.73 5.88 18.97
N GLY A 387 -27.92 6.89 18.62
CA GLY A 387 -26.48 6.78 18.50
C GLY A 387 -25.76 6.98 19.84
N ILE A 388 -24.49 6.56 19.90
CA ILE A 388 -23.58 6.81 21.04
C ILE A 388 -22.35 7.55 20.53
N GLY A 389 -22.11 8.75 21.01
CA GLY A 389 -20.93 9.55 20.62
C GLY A 389 -19.63 8.88 21.06
N ILE A 390 -19.48 8.66 22.36
CA ILE A 390 -18.32 7.98 22.96
C ILE A 390 -18.80 6.93 23.93
N TYR A 391 -18.43 5.66 23.71
CA TYR A 391 -18.50 4.61 24.72
C TYR A 391 -17.11 4.41 25.32
N LYS A 392 -17.01 4.56 26.64
CA LYS A 392 -15.74 4.47 27.35
C LYS A 392 -15.83 3.54 28.55
N GLN A 393 -14.92 2.57 28.62
CA GLN A 393 -14.71 1.73 29.79
C GLN A 393 -13.27 1.91 30.28
N ASN A 394 -13.08 2.25 31.52
CA ASN A 394 -11.79 2.62 32.14
C ASN A 394 -11.12 3.85 31.50
N GLY A 395 -10.13 4.43 32.15
CA GLY A 395 -9.38 5.57 31.67
C GLY A 395 -10.20 6.87 31.64
N LYS A 396 -9.79 7.82 30.82
CA LYS A 396 -10.34 9.19 30.82
C LYS A 396 -10.92 9.59 29.46
N VAL A 397 -12.05 10.28 29.49
CA VAL A 397 -12.59 11.07 28.39
C VAL A 397 -12.45 12.55 28.75
N SER A 398 -11.83 13.33 27.86
CA SER A 398 -11.75 14.79 27.99
C SER A 398 -12.41 15.44 26.77
N ILE A 399 -13.36 16.33 27.01
CA ILE A 399 -14.09 17.02 25.94
C ILE A 399 -13.85 18.53 26.07
N LYS A 400 -13.23 19.10 25.02
CA LYS A 400 -13.01 20.54 24.87
C LYS A 400 -13.69 21.10 23.60
N GLY A 401 -14.02 20.21 22.64
CA GLY A 401 -14.71 20.52 21.41
C GLY A 401 -16.23 20.67 21.58
N ILE A 402 -16.95 20.32 20.54
CA ILE A 402 -18.43 20.42 20.50
C ILE A 402 -19.04 19.02 20.61
N LEU A 403 -20.02 18.87 21.50
CA LEU A 403 -20.88 17.69 21.60
C LEU A 403 -22.31 18.10 21.26
N ASP A 404 -22.87 17.51 20.22
CA ASP A 404 -24.18 17.84 19.68
C ASP A 404 -25.02 16.57 19.55
N ILE A 405 -26.16 16.51 20.23
CA ILE A 405 -26.94 15.30 20.38
C ILE A 405 -28.37 15.59 19.94
N ASP A 406 -28.85 14.83 18.96
CA ASP A 406 -30.21 14.95 18.46
C ASP A 406 -31.26 14.57 19.51
N LYS A 407 -32.49 14.97 19.28
CA LYS A 407 -33.64 14.54 20.07
C LYS A 407 -33.94 13.06 19.83
N HIS A 408 -34.38 12.37 20.87
CA HIS A 408 -34.93 11.03 20.74
C HIS A 408 -36.35 11.04 20.18
N THR A 409 -36.58 10.29 19.13
CA THR A 409 -37.88 10.18 18.44
C THR A 409 -38.43 8.78 18.45
N ALA A 410 -37.61 7.76 18.69
CA ALA A 410 -38.04 6.38 18.73
C ALA A 410 -38.89 6.07 19.98
N THR A 411 -39.74 5.08 19.87
CA THR A 411 -40.61 4.60 20.99
C THR A 411 -39.96 3.49 21.82
N VAL A 412 -38.76 3.05 21.41
CA VAL A 412 -38.03 1.96 22.07
C VAL A 412 -37.33 2.52 23.30
N LYS A 413 -37.61 1.97 24.49
CA LYS A 413 -36.91 2.31 25.73
C LYS A 413 -35.43 1.93 25.62
N ASP A 414 -34.58 2.60 26.37
CA ASP A 414 -33.14 2.36 26.51
C ASP A 414 -32.39 2.45 25.16
N SER A 415 -32.87 3.30 24.26
CA SER A 415 -32.24 3.58 22.97
C SER A 415 -31.99 5.07 22.73
N GLU A 416 -32.05 5.87 23.77
CA GLU A 416 -31.88 7.31 23.73
C GLU A 416 -30.46 7.66 23.24
N PRO A 417 -30.33 8.68 22.34
CA PRO A 417 -29.03 9.12 21.91
C PRO A 417 -28.21 9.67 23.07
N THR A 418 -26.96 9.26 23.14
CA THR A 418 -26.08 9.54 24.27
C THR A 418 -24.76 10.13 23.80
N GLY A 419 -24.38 11.27 24.34
CA GLY A 419 -23.09 11.91 24.02
C GLY A 419 -21.91 11.08 24.50
N VAL A 420 -21.83 10.83 25.81
CA VAL A 420 -20.78 9.98 26.42
C VAL A 420 -21.43 8.94 27.34
N TYR A 421 -21.12 7.68 27.09
CA TYR A 421 -21.49 6.56 27.93
C TYR A 421 -20.24 6.01 28.61
N ALA A 422 -20.02 6.38 29.88
CA ALA A 422 -18.87 6.01 30.70
C ALA A 422 -19.20 4.90 31.67
N VAL A 423 -18.41 3.82 31.68
CA VAL A 423 -18.66 2.66 32.55
C VAL A 423 -17.42 2.22 33.29
N ASN A 424 -17.64 1.66 34.50
CA ASN A 424 -16.67 0.86 35.25
C ASN A 424 -15.28 1.51 35.37
N GLY A 425 -15.20 2.69 35.99
CA GLY A 425 -13.97 3.41 36.29
C GLY A 425 -13.51 4.37 35.15
N ALA A 426 -14.36 4.60 34.18
CA ALA A 426 -14.11 5.66 33.23
C ALA A 426 -14.39 7.04 33.87
N GLN A 427 -13.45 7.98 33.70
CA GLN A 427 -13.56 9.36 34.16
C GLN A 427 -13.94 10.29 33.02
N VAL A 428 -14.83 11.24 33.30
CA VAL A 428 -15.22 12.27 32.29
C VAL A 428 -14.77 13.63 32.78
N ASP A 429 -14.00 14.33 31.98
CA ASP A 429 -13.55 15.70 32.18
C ASP A 429 -14.20 16.58 31.09
N ASP A 430 -15.24 17.26 31.47
CA ASP A 430 -16.00 18.12 30.56
C ASP A 430 -15.51 19.57 30.65
N GLN A 431 -14.90 20.01 29.58
CA GLN A 431 -14.47 21.39 29.30
C GLN A 431 -14.99 21.82 27.92
N ALA A 432 -16.10 21.23 27.48
CA ALA A 432 -16.64 21.44 26.15
C ALA A 432 -16.91 22.91 25.85
N SER A 433 -16.56 23.35 24.67
CA SER A 433 -16.88 24.69 24.20
C SER A 433 -18.39 24.87 24.00
N LYS A 434 -19.08 23.77 23.66
CA LYS A 434 -20.54 23.72 23.54
C LYS A 434 -21.05 22.29 23.69
N ILE A 435 -22.12 22.13 24.48
CA ILE A 435 -22.94 20.91 24.51
C ILE A 435 -24.36 21.27 24.15
N SER A 436 -24.92 20.61 23.13
CA SER A 436 -26.34 20.73 22.75
C SER A 436 -27.00 19.36 22.94
N ILE A 437 -28.07 19.31 23.70
CA ILE A 437 -28.77 18.06 23.99
C ILE A 437 -30.23 18.19 23.57
N GLY A 438 -30.65 17.36 22.63
CA GLY A 438 -32.03 17.27 22.17
C GLY A 438 -32.97 16.72 23.23
N ALA A 439 -34.26 16.85 23.01
CA ALA A 439 -35.28 16.34 23.94
C ALA A 439 -35.18 14.81 24.10
N LYS A 440 -35.33 14.31 25.33
CA LYS A 440 -35.25 12.88 25.68
C LYS A 440 -33.91 12.23 25.30
N SER A 441 -32.80 12.93 25.45
CA SER A 441 -31.45 12.48 25.12
C SER A 441 -30.52 12.71 26.30
N TYR A 442 -29.38 12.08 26.30
CA TYR A 442 -28.41 12.18 27.41
C TYR A 442 -27.10 12.82 26.92
N GLY A 443 -26.62 13.81 27.64
CA GLY A 443 -25.24 14.33 27.47
C GLY A 443 -24.23 13.31 27.96
N PHE A 444 -24.41 12.84 29.19
CA PHE A 444 -23.52 11.90 29.87
C PHE A 444 -24.32 10.83 30.58
N ILE A 445 -23.92 9.58 30.46
CA ILE A 445 -24.36 8.47 31.31
C ILE A 445 -23.11 7.92 32.01
N LEU A 446 -23.14 7.91 33.34
CA LEU A 446 -22.11 7.30 34.19
C LEU A 446 -22.71 6.05 34.82
N ASN A 447 -22.25 4.89 34.41
CA ASN A 447 -22.81 3.62 34.88
C ASN A 447 -21.69 2.74 35.47
N ASN A 448 -21.78 2.48 36.76
CA ASN A 448 -20.83 1.63 37.46
C ASN A 448 -21.50 0.33 37.89
N THR A 449 -21.25 -0.74 37.18
CA THR A 449 -21.73 -2.10 37.51
C THR A 449 -20.66 -2.92 38.24
N ASP A 450 -19.44 -2.40 38.39
CA ASP A 450 -18.34 -3.02 39.11
C ASP A 450 -18.12 -2.27 40.42
N SER A 451 -18.50 -2.87 41.54
CA SER A 451 -18.39 -2.28 42.88
C SER A 451 -16.95 -1.95 43.32
N THR A 452 -15.94 -2.47 42.61
CA THR A 452 -14.53 -2.20 42.89
C THR A 452 -14.02 -0.97 42.14
N LYS A 453 -14.82 -0.36 41.25
CA LYS A 453 -14.49 0.78 40.43
C LYS A 453 -15.31 2.01 40.83
N THR A 454 -14.72 3.18 40.59
CA THR A 454 -15.40 4.48 40.68
C THR A 454 -15.34 5.16 39.33
N ASN A 455 -16.44 5.75 38.91
CA ASN A 455 -16.49 6.59 37.69
C ASN A 455 -16.12 8.02 38.04
#